data_9e9581b3b10db362deb81b9c9d0fee37
#
_entry.id   9e9581b3b10db362deb81b9c9d0fee37
#
_cell.length_a   1.000
_cell.length_b   1.000
_cell.length_c   1.000
_cell.angle_alpha   90.00
_cell.angle_beta   90.00
_cell.angle_gamma   90.00
#
_symmetry.space_group_name_H-M   'P 1'
#
loop_
_entity.id
_entity.type
_entity.pdbx_description
1 polymer ?
#
loop_
_entity_poly.entity_id
_entity_poly.type
_entity_poly.pdbx_seq_one_letter_code
_entity_poly.pdbx_strand_id
1 'polypeptide(L)'
;MPLYTYIDTHAHLCDEAFSGEEEQILEKAAEAGIKLILQPDIDSSERDSMFALEARFPSMLKSMAGLYPGSVTENWEEEVNAVEKAATSHKVVAIGEIGLDYHYSKDTAELQKAALKAQFEIAAKLDLPVNIHERDATDDFFKVLDSCKGLGLRGNMHAFSGSYETFMRLQKYGEWLVGIGGVVTFKNAGVAESVKKIPLSHIVLETDSPYLAPVPFRGKRNDSSYIPVIAEKVALQKGISLEEVAETTTANACRLFNLETT
;
A
#
# COMPACT_ATOMS: atom_id res chain seq x y z
N MET A 1 21.18 2.17 -17.54
CA MET A 1 20.74 2.28 -16.14
C MET A 1 19.60 3.27 -16.09
N PRO A 2 18.54 3.00 -15.30
CA PRO A 2 17.45 3.96 -15.12
C PRO A 2 17.98 5.28 -14.55
N LEU A 3 17.38 6.40 -14.95
CA LEU A 3 17.80 7.73 -14.51
C LEU A 3 17.47 7.99 -13.05
N TYR A 4 16.37 7.42 -12.57
CA TYR A 4 15.86 7.57 -11.21
C TYR A 4 15.54 6.22 -10.59
N THR A 5 15.44 6.18 -9.26
CA THR A 5 15.06 4.98 -8.51
C THR A 5 13.77 5.20 -7.75
N TYR A 6 12.97 4.14 -7.65
CA TYR A 6 11.65 4.16 -7.05
C TYR A 6 11.43 2.95 -6.13
N ILE A 7 10.44 3.07 -5.26
CA ILE A 7 9.86 1.97 -4.50
C ILE A 7 8.38 1.89 -4.87
N ASP A 8 7.91 0.69 -5.23
CA ASP A 8 6.49 0.38 -5.32
C ASP A 8 6.01 -0.07 -3.96
N THR A 9 5.20 0.76 -3.29
CA THR A 9 4.80 0.48 -1.90
C THR A 9 3.60 -0.44 -1.75
N HIS A 10 3.01 -0.91 -2.87
CA HIS A 10 1.89 -1.84 -2.85
C HIS A 10 1.70 -2.54 -4.21
N ALA A 11 1.99 -3.85 -4.26
CA ALA A 11 1.79 -4.68 -5.45
C ALA A 11 1.56 -6.15 -5.08
N HIS A 12 0.54 -6.79 -5.67
CA HIS A 12 0.14 -8.18 -5.41
C HIS A 12 0.84 -9.14 -6.38
N LEU A 13 2.13 -9.42 -6.14
CA LEU A 13 2.92 -10.28 -7.05
C LEU A 13 2.55 -11.76 -6.97
N CYS A 14 1.81 -12.19 -5.95
CA CYS A 14 1.28 -13.55 -5.82
C CYS A 14 -0.08 -13.74 -6.51
N ASP A 15 -0.67 -12.66 -7.08
CA ASP A 15 -1.91 -12.76 -7.85
C ASP A 15 -1.74 -13.73 -9.04
N GLU A 16 -2.78 -14.53 -9.31
CA GLU A 16 -2.79 -15.51 -10.41
C GLU A 16 -2.47 -14.89 -11.77
N ALA A 17 -2.76 -13.60 -11.96
CA ALA A 17 -2.44 -12.85 -13.17
C ALA A 17 -0.93 -12.79 -13.48
N PHE A 18 -0.07 -13.06 -12.49
CA PHE A 18 1.39 -13.07 -12.64
C PHE A 18 2.00 -14.46 -12.59
N SER A 19 1.19 -15.51 -12.39
CA SER A 19 1.67 -16.87 -12.18
C SER A 19 2.63 -17.34 -13.27
N GLY A 20 3.85 -17.69 -12.87
CA GLY A 20 4.93 -18.15 -13.76
C GLY A 20 5.67 -17.05 -14.53
N GLU A 21 5.31 -15.77 -14.33
CA GLU A 21 5.95 -14.60 -14.94
C GLU A 21 6.69 -13.72 -13.92
N GLU A 22 6.74 -14.10 -12.65
CA GLU A 22 7.20 -13.25 -11.54
C GLU A 22 8.64 -12.73 -11.78
N GLU A 23 9.54 -13.58 -12.25
CA GLU A 23 10.94 -13.19 -12.55
C GLU A 23 11.01 -12.15 -13.67
N GLN A 24 10.25 -12.34 -14.75
CA GLN A 24 10.21 -11.41 -15.88
C GLN A 24 9.63 -10.05 -15.46
N ILE A 25 8.64 -10.05 -14.55
CA ILE A 25 8.03 -8.83 -14.01
C ILE A 25 9.04 -8.08 -13.14
N LEU A 26 9.80 -8.78 -12.30
CA LEU A 26 10.84 -8.20 -11.47
C LEU A 26 12.00 -7.64 -12.31
N GLU A 27 12.43 -8.35 -13.35
CA GLU A 27 13.43 -7.85 -14.30
C GLU A 27 12.96 -6.54 -14.97
N LYS A 28 11.73 -6.53 -15.48
CA LYS A 28 11.12 -5.35 -16.10
C LYS A 28 11.00 -4.18 -15.10
N ALA A 29 10.62 -4.45 -13.86
CA ALA A 29 10.58 -3.46 -12.80
C ALA A 29 11.98 -2.87 -12.52
N ALA A 30 13.02 -3.71 -12.41
CA ALA A 30 14.39 -3.28 -12.24
C ALA A 30 14.90 -2.40 -13.40
N GLU A 31 14.57 -2.77 -14.64
CA GLU A 31 14.88 -1.96 -15.83
C GLU A 31 14.21 -0.59 -15.79
N ALA A 32 13.02 -0.49 -15.19
CA ALA A 32 12.29 0.77 -15.00
C ALA A 32 12.76 1.59 -13.78
N GLY A 33 13.73 1.07 -13.01
CA GLY A 33 14.29 1.77 -11.85
C GLY A 33 13.64 1.44 -10.51
N ILE A 34 12.81 0.39 -10.45
CA ILE A 34 12.21 -0.03 -9.19
C ILE A 34 13.25 -0.82 -8.39
N LYS A 35 13.58 -0.33 -7.20
CA LYS A 35 14.53 -0.99 -6.30
C LYS A 35 13.87 -1.99 -5.36
N LEU A 36 12.69 -1.64 -4.86
CA LEU A 36 11.92 -2.48 -3.94
C LEU A 36 10.45 -2.45 -4.32
N ILE A 37 9.80 -3.56 -4.10
CA ILE A 37 8.35 -3.74 -4.20
C ILE A 37 7.87 -4.29 -2.86
N LEU A 38 6.88 -3.63 -2.27
CA LEU A 38 6.25 -4.09 -1.04
C LEU A 38 5.00 -4.87 -1.42
N GLN A 39 4.97 -6.17 -1.06
CA GLN A 39 3.83 -7.03 -1.36
C GLN A 39 2.98 -7.21 -0.10
N PRO A 40 1.71 -6.79 -0.15
CA PRO A 40 0.78 -7.01 0.94
C PRO A 40 0.21 -8.43 0.90
N ASP A 41 -0.15 -8.92 2.07
CA ASP A 41 -0.90 -10.14 2.29
C ASP A 41 -2.41 -9.87 2.15
N ILE A 42 -3.16 -10.86 1.70
CA ILE A 42 -4.63 -10.81 1.64
C ILE A 42 -5.22 -11.64 2.80
N ASP A 43 -4.75 -12.86 2.96
CA ASP A 43 -5.12 -13.78 4.03
C ASP A 43 -4.12 -14.96 4.12
N SER A 44 -4.39 -15.92 5.00
CA SER A 44 -3.50 -17.05 5.23
C SER A 44 -3.29 -17.96 4.03
N SER A 45 -4.16 -17.93 3.03
CA SER A 45 -4.08 -18.83 1.85
C SER A 45 -2.94 -18.49 0.89
N GLU A 46 -2.55 -17.21 0.81
CA GLU A 46 -1.47 -16.73 -0.07
C GLU A 46 -0.15 -16.48 0.66
N ARG A 47 -0.19 -16.36 1.97
CA ARG A 47 0.94 -15.92 2.82
C ARG A 47 2.23 -16.71 2.64
N ASP A 48 2.13 -18.02 2.59
CA ASP A 48 3.32 -18.88 2.41
C ASP A 48 3.94 -18.67 1.02
N SER A 49 3.12 -18.49 -0.01
CA SER A 49 3.59 -18.20 -1.37
C SER A 49 4.28 -16.84 -1.45
N MET A 50 3.75 -15.82 -0.77
CA MET A 50 4.33 -14.49 -0.67
C MET A 50 5.72 -14.52 0.00
N PHE A 51 5.85 -15.20 1.14
CA PHE A 51 7.16 -15.35 1.79
C PHE A 51 8.15 -16.18 0.97
N ALA A 52 7.67 -17.21 0.28
CA ALA A 52 8.51 -18.01 -0.63
C ALA A 52 9.03 -17.16 -1.81
N LEU A 53 8.21 -16.26 -2.34
CA LEU A 53 8.61 -15.34 -3.40
C LEU A 53 9.63 -14.32 -2.89
N GLU A 54 9.42 -13.71 -1.72
CA GLU A 54 10.42 -12.83 -1.10
C GLU A 54 11.75 -13.57 -0.86
N ALA A 55 11.72 -14.81 -0.39
CA ALA A 55 12.93 -15.60 -0.15
C ALA A 55 13.72 -15.87 -1.45
N ARG A 56 13.05 -15.93 -2.62
CA ARG A 56 13.72 -16.02 -3.93
C ARG A 56 14.32 -14.70 -4.40
N PHE A 57 13.72 -13.57 -4.05
CA PHE A 57 14.12 -12.23 -4.51
C PHE A 57 14.27 -11.22 -3.37
N PRO A 58 15.08 -11.52 -2.32
CA PRO A 58 15.10 -10.75 -1.08
C PRO A 58 15.66 -9.32 -1.22
N SER A 59 16.36 -9.04 -2.32
CA SER A 59 16.87 -7.69 -2.63
C SER A 59 15.82 -6.78 -3.29
N MET A 60 14.74 -7.35 -3.81
CA MET A 60 13.69 -6.60 -4.53
C MET A 60 12.33 -6.66 -3.85
N LEU A 61 12.08 -7.64 -2.99
CA LEU A 61 10.77 -7.84 -2.37
C LEU A 61 10.84 -7.69 -0.86
N LYS A 62 9.79 -7.09 -0.29
CA LYS A 62 9.49 -7.09 1.13
C LYS A 62 8.02 -7.35 1.32
N SER A 63 7.70 -8.14 2.34
CA SER A 63 6.33 -8.58 2.62
C SER A 63 5.71 -7.80 3.77
N MET A 64 4.40 -7.63 3.71
CA MET A 64 3.54 -7.18 4.79
C MET A 64 2.62 -8.33 5.19
N ALA A 65 2.26 -8.45 6.45
CA ALA A 65 1.29 -9.45 6.90
C ALA A 65 -0.02 -8.77 7.32
N GLY A 66 -1.14 -9.26 6.83
CA GLY A 66 -2.44 -8.65 7.10
C GLY A 66 -3.61 -9.55 6.74
N LEU A 67 -4.80 -9.15 7.17
CA LEU A 67 -6.08 -9.68 6.73
C LEU A 67 -6.83 -8.57 5.99
N TYR A 68 -6.93 -8.72 4.68
CA TYR A 68 -7.65 -7.80 3.79
C TYR A 68 -9.15 -7.76 4.14
N PRO A 69 -9.80 -6.59 4.12
CA PRO A 69 -11.21 -6.49 4.51
C PRO A 69 -12.15 -7.36 3.67
N GLY A 70 -11.86 -7.59 2.39
CA GLY A 70 -12.66 -8.47 1.54
C GLY A 70 -12.56 -9.95 1.90
N SER A 71 -11.52 -10.37 2.61
CA SER A 71 -11.32 -11.75 3.12
C SER A 71 -11.90 -11.94 4.53
N VAL A 72 -12.45 -10.89 5.15
CA VAL A 72 -13.01 -10.98 6.51
C VAL A 72 -14.33 -11.77 6.52
N THR A 73 -14.33 -12.86 7.26
CA THR A 73 -15.49 -13.72 7.49
C THR A 73 -15.65 -14.00 8.99
N GLU A 74 -16.51 -14.94 9.38
CA GLU A 74 -16.72 -15.30 10.80
C GLU A 74 -15.45 -15.86 11.48
N ASN A 75 -14.46 -16.34 10.71
CA ASN A 75 -13.19 -16.86 11.24
C ASN A 75 -12.10 -15.77 11.37
N TRP A 76 -12.44 -14.49 11.28
CA TRP A 76 -11.49 -13.38 11.28
C TRP A 76 -10.52 -13.39 12.47
N GLU A 77 -10.94 -13.85 13.66
CA GLU A 77 -10.07 -13.93 14.85
C GLU A 77 -8.91 -14.92 14.65
N GLU A 78 -9.19 -16.05 13.99
CA GLU A 78 -8.15 -17.04 13.65
C GLU A 78 -7.17 -16.48 12.63
N GLU A 79 -7.69 -15.78 11.62
CA GLU A 79 -6.86 -15.10 10.60
C GLU A 79 -5.97 -14.01 11.21
N VAL A 80 -6.52 -13.16 12.08
CA VAL A 80 -5.76 -12.12 12.78
C VAL A 80 -4.69 -12.72 13.69
N ASN A 81 -4.96 -13.83 14.38
CA ASN A 81 -3.94 -14.56 15.12
C ASN A 81 -2.83 -15.11 14.22
N ALA A 82 -3.19 -15.56 13.02
CA ALA A 82 -2.20 -16.01 12.03
C ALA A 82 -1.36 -14.84 11.49
N VAL A 83 -1.93 -13.64 11.34
CA VAL A 83 -1.19 -12.39 11.02
C VAL A 83 -0.15 -12.10 12.09
N GLU A 84 -0.53 -12.10 13.38
CA GLU A 84 0.40 -11.83 14.48
C GLU A 84 1.55 -12.85 14.52
N LYS A 85 1.23 -14.12 14.33
CA LYS A 85 2.24 -15.18 14.25
C LYS A 85 3.19 -14.96 13.08
N ALA A 86 2.69 -14.64 11.90
CA ALA A 86 3.50 -14.36 10.72
C ALA A 86 4.41 -13.15 10.95
N ALA A 87 3.86 -12.03 11.44
CA ALA A 87 4.62 -10.81 11.71
C ALA A 87 5.71 -10.97 12.80
N THR A 88 5.56 -11.95 13.71
CA THR A 88 6.58 -12.25 14.72
C THR A 88 7.62 -13.26 14.25
N SER A 89 7.31 -14.13 13.29
CA SER A 89 8.20 -15.17 12.78
C SER A 89 8.95 -14.78 11.50
N HIS A 90 8.47 -13.75 10.79
CA HIS A 90 9.10 -13.21 9.57
C HIS A 90 9.41 -11.72 9.76
N LYS A 91 10.41 -11.23 9.04
CA LYS A 91 10.77 -9.80 9.05
C LYS A 91 9.84 -9.03 8.09
N VAL A 92 8.56 -8.85 8.46
CA VAL A 92 7.65 -8.03 7.67
C VAL A 92 7.92 -6.54 7.88
N VAL A 93 7.59 -5.72 6.87
CA VAL A 93 7.83 -4.27 6.91
C VAL A 93 6.60 -3.47 7.37
N ALA A 94 5.42 -4.08 7.43
CA ALA A 94 4.18 -3.47 7.90
C ALA A 94 3.13 -4.54 8.26
N ILE A 95 2.07 -4.13 8.95
CA ILE A 95 0.81 -4.87 9.01
C ILE A 95 -0.08 -4.37 7.87
N GLY A 96 -0.32 -5.23 6.89
CA GLY A 96 -1.07 -4.90 5.67
C GLY A 96 -1.14 -6.08 4.67
N GLU A 97 -2.18 -6.09 3.86
CA GLU A 97 -3.20 -5.10 3.67
C GLU A 97 -4.32 -5.26 4.70
N ILE A 98 -4.71 -4.17 5.35
CA ILE A 98 -5.78 -4.19 6.36
C ILE A 98 -6.71 -2.99 6.11
N GLY A 99 -7.94 -3.04 6.59
CA GLY A 99 -8.81 -1.87 6.39
C GLY A 99 -10.30 -2.17 6.39
N LEU A 100 -11.02 -1.35 5.61
CA LEU A 100 -12.48 -1.47 5.42
C LEU A 100 -12.83 -1.33 3.93
N ASP A 101 -13.66 -2.22 3.43
CA ASP A 101 -14.22 -2.15 2.07
C ASP A 101 -15.74 -2.40 2.12
N TYR A 102 -16.51 -1.38 1.75
CA TYR A 102 -17.97 -1.45 1.69
C TYR A 102 -18.51 -1.37 0.27
N HIS A 103 -17.63 -1.50 -0.72
CA HIS A 103 -18.01 -1.30 -2.13
C HIS A 103 -19.01 -2.34 -2.62
N TYR A 104 -18.81 -3.61 -2.27
CA TYR A 104 -19.71 -4.68 -2.72
C TYR A 104 -20.80 -5.00 -1.72
N SER A 105 -20.51 -4.96 -0.42
CA SER A 105 -21.47 -5.23 0.64
C SER A 105 -21.03 -4.62 1.97
N LYS A 106 -22.00 -4.38 2.87
CA LYS A 106 -21.76 -4.01 4.26
C LYS A 106 -22.11 -5.16 5.24
N ASP A 107 -22.38 -6.34 4.75
CA ASP A 107 -22.83 -7.47 5.59
C ASP A 107 -21.76 -7.84 6.64
N THR A 108 -20.48 -7.71 6.30
CA THR A 108 -19.35 -7.97 7.20
C THR A 108 -18.77 -6.71 7.86
N ALA A 109 -19.43 -5.55 7.78
CA ALA A 109 -18.88 -4.27 8.24
C ALA A 109 -18.44 -4.29 9.72
N GLU A 110 -19.23 -4.91 10.61
CA GLU A 110 -18.87 -5.02 12.03
C GLU A 110 -17.66 -5.94 12.26
N LEU A 111 -17.57 -7.04 11.49
CA LEU A 111 -16.42 -7.95 11.54
C LEU A 111 -15.16 -7.27 10.98
N GLN A 112 -15.28 -6.55 9.87
CA GLN A 112 -14.15 -5.77 9.29
C GLN A 112 -13.63 -4.73 10.30
N LYS A 113 -14.50 -4.00 10.99
CA LYS A 113 -14.10 -3.04 12.03
C LYS A 113 -13.39 -3.70 13.20
N ALA A 114 -13.89 -4.86 13.64
CA ALA A 114 -13.26 -5.63 14.72
C ALA A 114 -11.87 -6.15 14.31
N ALA A 115 -11.77 -6.75 13.11
CA ALA A 115 -10.51 -7.22 12.54
C ALA A 115 -9.50 -6.09 12.34
N LEU A 116 -9.93 -4.93 11.81
CA LEU A 116 -9.08 -3.76 11.65
C LEU A 116 -8.51 -3.28 13.00
N LYS A 117 -9.38 -3.17 14.02
CA LYS A 117 -8.96 -2.74 15.36
C LYS A 117 -7.92 -3.70 15.95
N ALA A 118 -8.16 -5.01 15.87
CA ALA A 118 -7.23 -6.01 16.38
C ALA A 118 -5.87 -5.94 15.65
N GLN A 119 -5.86 -5.70 14.35
CA GLN A 119 -4.63 -5.54 13.57
C GLN A 119 -3.90 -4.23 13.88
N PHE A 120 -4.61 -3.15 14.23
CA PHE A 120 -3.97 -1.93 14.77
C PHE A 120 -3.27 -2.19 16.11
N GLU A 121 -3.85 -3.02 16.98
CA GLU A 121 -3.23 -3.41 18.25
C GLU A 121 -1.96 -4.25 18.02
N ILE A 122 -1.96 -5.15 17.02
CA ILE A 122 -0.77 -5.91 16.61
C ILE A 122 0.32 -4.96 16.08
N ALA A 123 -0.04 -4.04 15.17
CA ALA A 123 0.90 -3.08 14.61
C ALA A 123 1.58 -2.23 15.70
N ALA A 124 0.79 -1.73 16.65
CA ALA A 124 1.30 -0.96 17.79
C ALA A 124 2.21 -1.81 18.70
N LYS A 125 1.83 -3.07 18.99
CA LYS A 125 2.63 -4.00 19.82
C LYS A 125 3.97 -4.31 19.20
N LEU A 126 4.05 -4.43 17.87
CA LEU A 126 5.26 -4.78 17.12
C LEU A 126 6.03 -3.55 16.62
N ASP A 127 5.56 -2.34 16.90
CA ASP A 127 6.09 -1.08 16.36
C ASP A 127 6.21 -1.08 14.82
N LEU A 128 5.24 -1.67 14.14
CA LEU A 128 5.17 -1.70 12.68
C LEU A 128 4.20 -0.64 12.15
N PRO A 129 4.48 -0.04 10.98
CA PRO A 129 3.49 0.77 10.28
C PRO A 129 2.35 -0.10 9.76
N VAL A 130 1.25 0.55 9.36
CA VAL A 130 0.11 -0.12 8.73
C VAL A 130 -0.03 0.29 7.26
N ASN A 131 -0.48 -0.64 6.42
CA ASN A 131 -0.87 -0.37 5.04
C ASN A 131 -2.39 -0.57 4.90
N ILE A 132 -3.10 0.54 4.64
CA ILE A 132 -4.55 0.63 4.80
C ILE A 132 -5.26 0.63 3.46
N HIS A 133 -6.20 -0.28 3.31
CA HIS A 133 -7.27 -0.25 2.33
C HIS A 133 -8.49 0.49 2.89
N GLU A 134 -8.97 1.51 2.18
CA GLU A 134 -10.22 2.19 2.52
C GLU A 134 -11.05 2.42 1.28
N ARG A 135 -12.22 1.79 1.20
CA ARG A 135 -13.12 1.95 0.07
C ARG A 135 -14.57 2.05 0.52
N ASP A 136 -15.21 3.20 0.23
CA ASP A 136 -16.61 3.51 0.59
C ASP A 136 -16.91 3.41 2.10
N ALA A 137 -15.87 3.54 2.97
CA ALA A 137 -15.93 3.28 4.41
C ALA A 137 -15.30 4.40 5.27
N THR A 138 -15.02 5.56 4.71
CA THR A 138 -14.22 6.64 5.32
C THR A 138 -14.66 7.00 6.73
N ASP A 139 -15.97 7.14 6.99
CA ASP A 139 -16.46 7.56 8.31
C ASP A 139 -16.24 6.47 9.37
N ASP A 140 -16.46 5.21 9.01
CA ASP A 140 -16.24 4.09 9.93
C ASP A 140 -14.74 3.84 10.16
N PHE A 141 -13.92 3.99 9.13
CA PHE A 141 -12.46 3.95 9.29
C PHE A 141 -11.99 4.96 10.34
N PHE A 142 -12.43 6.21 10.26
CA PHE A 142 -12.07 7.21 11.26
C PHE A 142 -12.65 6.93 12.65
N LYS A 143 -13.82 6.31 12.77
CA LYS A 143 -14.36 5.87 14.08
C LYS A 143 -13.47 4.79 14.70
N VAL A 144 -13.02 3.81 13.90
CA VAL A 144 -12.08 2.79 14.39
C VAL A 144 -10.77 3.44 14.81
N LEU A 145 -10.22 4.34 14.00
CA LEU A 145 -8.99 5.06 14.30
C LEU A 145 -9.12 5.93 15.57
N ASP A 146 -10.28 6.57 15.77
CA ASP A 146 -10.61 7.30 17.01
C ASP A 146 -10.58 6.39 18.24
N SER A 147 -11.10 5.15 18.13
CA SER A 147 -11.08 4.17 19.21
C SER A 147 -9.67 3.66 19.56
N CYS A 148 -8.73 3.83 18.65
CA CYS A 148 -7.33 3.42 18.76
C CYS A 148 -6.39 4.59 19.10
N LYS A 149 -6.92 5.76 19.47
CA LYS A 149 -6.10 6.90 19.93
C LYS A 149 -5.20 6.50 21.08
N GLY A 150 -3.93 6.81 20.96
CA GLY A 150 -2.93 6.46 21.98
C GLY A 150 -2.09 5.23 21.64
N LEU A 151 -2.43 4.47 20.59
CA LEU A 151 -1.58 3.36 20.10
C LEU A 151 -0.33 3.84 19.35
N GLY A 152 -0.22 5.13 19.00
CA GLY A 152 0.94 5.65 18.26
C GLY A 152 1.02 5.15 16.82
N LEU A 153 -0.12 4.89 16.20
CA LEU A 153 -0.19 4.35 14.84
C LEU A 153 0.43 5.31 13.82
N ARG A 154 1.13 4.72 12.85
CA ARG A 154 1.63 5.38 11.65
C ARG A 154 1.38 4.47 10.45
N GLY A 155 1.27 5.02 9.26
CA GLY A 155 1.03 4.14 8.11
C GLY A 155 0.85 4.85 6.78
N ASN A 156 0.49 4.05 5.80
CA ASN A 156 0.14 4.45 4.45
C ASN A 156 -1.32 4.10 4.18
N MET A 157 -2.10 5.07 3.72
CA MET A 157 -3.40 4.78 3.09
C MET A 157 -3.13 4.53 1.61
N HIS A 158 -3.14 3.24 1.21
CA HIS A 158 -2.87 2.86 -0.17
C HIS A 158 -4.06 3.20 -1.08
N ALA A 159 -3.84 3.21 -2.39
CA ALA A 159 -4.81 3.56 -3.44
C ALA A 159 -5.62 4.84 -3.10
N PHE A 160 -4.95 5.82 -2.47
CA PHE A 160 -5.63 7.00 -1.95
C PHE A 160 -6.42 7.72 -3.05
N SER A 161 -7.72 7.76 -2.89
CA SER A 161 -8.66 8.45 -3.78
C SER A 161 -9.44 9.57 -3.09
N GLY A 162 -9.12 9.82 -1.81
CA GLY A 162 -9.79 10.79 -0.96
C GLY A 162 -9.47 12.25 -1.29
N SER A 163 -10.18 13.14 -0.61
CA SER A 163 -9.97 14.58 -0.73
C SER A 163 -8.77 15.06 0.11
N TYR A 164 -8.32 16.30 -0.14
CA TYR A 164 -7.32 16.94 0.71
C TYR A 164 -7.79 17.06 2.17
N GLU A 165 -9.08 17.27 2.39
CA GLU A 165 -9.70 17.33 3.72
C GLU A 165 -9.61 15.97 4.44
N THR A 166 -9.79 14.86 3.71
CA THR A 166 -9.59 13.49 4.22
C THR A 166 -8.14 13.30 4.65
N PHE A 167 -7.18 13.69 3.81
CA PHE A 167 -5.76 13.67 4.16
C PHE A 167 -5.48 14.51 5.43
N MET A 168 -5.99 15.73 5.52
CA MET A 168 -5.80 16.60 6.70
C MET A 168 -6.44 16.01 7.96
N ARG A 169 -7.55 15.28 7.82
CA ARG A 169 -8.16 14.56 8.94
C ARG A 169 -7.25 13.42 9.41
N LEU A 170 -6.66 12.67 8.48
CA LEU A 170 -5.74 11.56 8.77
C LEU A 170 -4.50 12.03 9.55
N GLN A 171 -3.93 13.21 9.19
CA GLN A 171 -2.76 13.79 9.88
C GLN A 171 -2.98 14.10 11.37
N LYS A 172 -4.23 14.11 11.86
CA LYS A 172 -4.52 14.31 13.29
C LYS A 172 -4.22 13.06 14.15
N TYR A 173 -3.94 11.93 13.54
CA TYR A 173 -3.73 10.66 14.23
C TYR A 173 -2.28 10.20 14.26
N GLY A 174 -1.35 10.95 13.67
CA GLY A 174 0.07 10.62 13.66
C GLY A 174 0.73 10.84 12.30
N GLU A 175 1.81 10.14 12.03
CA GLU A 175 2.51 10.19 10.75
C GLU A 175 1.83 9.28 9.73
N TRP A 176 1.09 9.88 8.82
CA TRP A 176 0.40 9.16 7.77
C TRP A 176 0.85 9.63 6.38
N LEU A 177 1.13 8.66 5.53
CA LEU A 177 1.37 8.86 4.11
C LEU A 177 0.16 8.42 3.30
N VAL A 178 0.15 8.79 2.03
CA VAL A 178 -0.86 8.35 1.05
C VAL A 178 -0.16 7.74 -0.16
N GLY A 179 -0.62 6.56 -0.55
CA GLY A 179 -0.17 5.86 -1.74
C GLY A 179 -0.85 6.42 -2.98
N ILE A 180 -0.06 6.88 -3.94
CA ILE A 180 -0.56 7.43 -5.20
C ILE A 180 -0.23 6.46 -6.31
N GLY A 181 -1.30 5.84 -6.84
CA GLY A 181 -1.24 4.86 -7.92
C GLY A 181 -1.74 5.38 -9.27
N GLY A 182 -1.96 4.46 -10.21
CA GLY A 182 -2.34 4.73 -11.60
C GLY A 182 -3.57 5.61 -11.78
N VAL A 183 -4.48 5.61 -10.81
CA VAL A 183 -5.71 6.42 -10.81
C VAL A 183 -5.44 7.92 -10.95
N VAL A 184 -4.30 8.43 -10.47
CA VAL A 184 -3.91 9.85 -10.61
C VAL A 184 -3.82 10.30 -12.07
N THR A 185 -3.63 9.37 -12.99
CA THR A 185 -3.56 9.63 -14.45
C THR A 185 -4.93 9.71 -15.12
N PHE A 186 -6.01 9.29 -14.45
CA PHE A 186 -7.34 9.22 -15.07
C PHE A 186 -7.95 10.61 -15.18
N LYS A 187 -8.61 10.89 -16.34
CA LYS A 187 -9.10 12.22 -16.71
C LYS A 187 -10.01 12.87 -15.65
N ASN A 188 -10.83 12.08 -14.95
CA ASN A 188 -11.82 12.58 -13.99
C ASN A 188 -11.53 12.16 -12.55
N ALA A 189 -10.31 11.74 -12.24
CA ALA A 189 -9.95 11.32 -10.89
C ALA A 189 -9.71 12.55 -9.99
N GLY A 190 -10.54 12.69 -8.94
CA GLY A 190 -10.42 13.78 -7.96
C GLY A 190 -9.07 13.79 -7.22
N VAL A 191 -8.41 12.63 -7.10
CA VAL A 191 -7.11 12.50 -6.43
C VAL A 191 -6.01 13.37 -7.06
N ALA A 192 -6.08 13.65 -8.37
CA ALA A 192 -5.14 14.55 -9.03
C ALA A 192 -5.17 15.97 -8.46
N GLU A 193 -6.34 16.45 -8.05
CA GLU A 193 -6.49 17.75 -7.38
C GLU A 193 -6.03 17.69 -5.90
N SER A 194 -6.24 16.57 -5.23
CA SER A 194 -5.74 16.34 -3.88
C SER A 194 -4.20 16.31 -3.86
N VAL A 195 -3.58 15.62 -4.81
CA VAL A 195 -2.11 15.54 -4.96
C VAL A 195 -1.47 16.92 -5.10
N LYS A 196 -2.09 17.89 -5.78
CA LYS A 196 -1.56 19.27 -5.86
C LYS A 196 -1.37 19.90 -4.47
N LYS A 197 -2.27 19.61 -3.54
CA LYS A 197 -2.31 20.24 -2.21
C LYS A 197 -1.53 19.43 -1.15
N ILE A 198 -1.53 18.11 -1.23
CA ILE A 198 -0.82 17.23 -0.28
C ILE A 198 0.69 17.48 -0.38
N PRO A 199 1.40 17.76 0.73
CA PRO A 199 2.85 17.92 0.69
C PRO A 199 3.54 16.67 0.13
N LEU A 200 4.56 16.82 -0.71
CA LEU A 200 5.27 15.69 -1.30
C LEU A 200 5.88 14.77 -0.24
N SER A 201 6.26 15.31 0.91
CA SER A 201 6.75 14.55 2.07
C SER A 201 5.75 13.54 2.66
N HIS A 202 4.49 13.56 2.20
CA HIS A 202 3.44 12.63 2.63
C HIS A 202 2.93 11.73 1.50
N ILE A 203 3.62 11.71 0.38
CA ILE A 203 3.27 10.87 -0.79
C ILE A 203 4.28 9.74 -0.93
N VAL A 204 3.77 8.53 -1.13
CA VAL A 204 4.51 7.39 -1.67
C VAL A 204 3.89 6.97 -3.00
N LEU A 205 4.65 6.26 -3.83
CA LEU A 205 4.17 5.75 -5.12
C LEU A 205 3.89 4.27 -5.03
N GLU A 206 2.87 3.83 -5.73
CA GLU A 206 2.46 2.43 -5.80
C GLU A 206 1.80 2.10 -7.12
N THR A 207 1.63 0.82 -7.40
CA THR A 207 0.88 0.39 -8.58
C THR A 207 -0.47 -0.21 -8.24
N ASP A 208 -0.60 -0.92 -7.14
CA ASP A 208 -1.70 -1.83 -6.83
C ASP A 208 -1.83 -2.90 -7.95
N SER A 209 -0.69 -3.30 -8.52
CA SER A 209 -0.67 -4.27 -9.61
C SER A 209 -1.11 -5.67 -9.13
N PRO A 210 -1.87 -6.40 -9.97
CA PRO A 210 -2.13 -6.24 -11.41
C PRO A 210 -3.25 -5.26 -11.77
N TYR A 211 -3.83 -4.53 -10.81
CA TYR A 211 -4.99 -3.66 -10.97
C TYR A 211 -4.60 -2.22 -11.35
N LEU A 212 -5.57 -1.39 -11.73
CA LEU A 212 -5.49 0.07 -11.82
C LEU A 212 -4.37 0.63 -12.72
N ALA A 213 -4.04 -0.02 -13.84
CA ALA A 213 -3.00 0.44 -14.76
C ALA A 213 -3.18 1.92 -15.15
N PRO A 214 -2.09 2.74 -15.14
CA PRO A 214 -2.15 4.15 -15.49
C PRO A 214 -2.46 4.37 -16.99
N VAL A 215 -2.95 5.57 -17.34
CA VAL A 215 -3.02 6.00 -18.74
C VAL A 215 -1.58 6.18 -19.26
N PRO A 216 -1.24 5.70 -20.49
CA PRO A 216 -2.13 5.18 -21.54
C PRO A 216 -2.42 3.67 -21.48
N PHE A 217 -2.03 2.98 -20.44
CA PHE A 217 -2.12 1.52 -20.33
C PHE A 217 -3.43 1.01 -19.70
N ARG A 218 -4.37 1.89 -19.44
CA ARG A 218 -5.66 1.55 -18.84
C ARG A 218 -6.34 0.39 -19.58
N GLY A 219 -6.83 -0.61 -18.80
CA GLY A 219 -7.44 -1.83 -19.35
C GLY A 219 -6.45 -2.95 -19.69
N LYS A 220 -5.15 -2.72 -19.49
CA LYS A 220 -4.12 -3.76 -19.53
C LYS A 220 -3.78 -4.19 -18.09
N ARG A 221 -3.12 -5.34 -17.93
CA ARG A 221 -2.53 -5.75 -16.67
C ARG A 221 -1.48 -4.71 -16.25
N ASN A 222 -1.59 -4.23 -15.01
CA ASN A 222 -0.64 -3.32 -14.41
C ASN A 222 0.59 -4.11 -13.93
N ASP A 223 1.74 -3.46 -13.82
CA ASP A 223 2.93 -3.97 -13.16
C ASP A 223 3.80 -2.82 -12.62
N SER A 224 4.73 -3.13 -11.70
CA SER A 224 5.56 -2.13 -11.02
C SER A 224 6.38 -1.25 -11.96
N SER A 225 6.65 -1.68 -13.20
CA SER A 225 7.38 -0.87 -14.18
C SER A 225 6.63 0.39 -14.63
N TYR A 226 5.36 0.55 -14.24
CA TYR A 226 4.58 1.76 -14.53
C TYR A 226 4.71 2.85 -13.45
N ILE A 227 5.44 2.65 -12.37
CA ILE A 227 5.73 3.70 -11.36
C ILE A 227 6.28 4.99 -12.00
N PRO A 228 7.23 4.96 -12.96
CA PRO A 228 7.70 6.20 -13.60
C PRO A 228 6.58 7.02 -14.24
N VAL A 229 5.58 6.38 -14.84
CA VAL A 229 4.41 7.07 -15.45
C VAL A 229 3.57 7.77 -14.38
N ILE A 230 3.42 7.14 -13.22
CA ILE A 230 2.71 7.71 -12.07
C ILE A 230 3.52 8.89 -11.51
N ALA A 231 4.83 8.72 -11.35
CA ALA A 231 5.74 9.77 -10.89
C ALA A 231 5.72 11.01 -11.79
N GLU A 232 5.76 10.82 -13.12
CA GLU A 232 5.65 11.91 -14.11
C GLU A 232 4.33 12.68 -13.92
N LYS A 233 3.23 11.97 -13.66
CA LYS A 233 1.94 12.62 -13.42
C LYS A 233 1.95 13.41 -12.12
N VAL A 234 2.54 12.89 -11.04
CA VAL A 234 2.69 13.60 -9.77
C VAL A 234 3.55 14.86 -9.96
N ALA A 235 4.69 14.75 -10.66
CA ALA A 235 5.57 15.89 -10.98
C ALA A 235 4.80 16.99 -11.72
N LEU A 236 4.04 16.61 -12.77
CA LEU A 236 3.20 17.55 -13.52
C LEU A 236 2.15 18.23 -12.65
N GLN A 237 1.46 17.47 -11.77
CA GLN A 237 0.41 18.03 -10.90
C GLN A 237 0.99 19.03 -9.89
N LYS A 238 2.19 18.76 -9.39
CA LYS A 238 2.86 19.61 -8.41
C LYS A 238 3.69 20.75 -9.01
N GLY A 239 4.00 20.68 -10.30
CA GLY A 239 4.87 21.65 -10.98
C GLY A 239 6.33 21.57 -10.51
N ILE A 240 6.82 20.38 -10.21
CA ILE A 240 8.18 20.08 -9.74
C ILE A 240 8.87 19.11 -10.68
N SER A 241 10.18 18.87 -10.48
CA SER A 241 10.95 17.92 -11.29
C SER A 241 10.58 16.46 -10.99
N LEU A 242 10.78 15.59 -11.97
CA LEU A 242 10.64 14.14 -11.79
C LEU A 242 11.67 13.59 -10.78
N GLU A 243 12.89 14.18 -10.77
CA GLU A 243 13.94 13.87 -9.81
C GLU A 243 13.47 14.11 -8.36
N GLU A 244 12.91 15.29 -8.09
CA GLU A 244 12.38 15.64 -6.76
C GLU A 244 11.26 14.65 -6.31
N VAL A 245 10.38 14.24 -7.23
CA VAL A 245 9.35 13.23 -6.93
C VAL A 245 10.00 11.89 -6.61
N ALA A 246 10.92 11.40 -7.44
CA ALA A 246 11.56 10.11 -7.27
C ALA A 246 12.33 10.03 -5.94
N GLU A 247 13.16 11.03 -5.64
CA GLU A 247 13.97 11.08 -4.42
C GLU A 247 13.10 11.19 -3.17
N THR A 248 12.13 12.12 -3.18
CA THR A 248 11.30 12.36 -1.99
C THR A 248 10.36 11.18 -1.68
N THR A 249 9.69 10.62 -2.71
CA THR A 249 8.75 9.51 -2.47
C THR A 249 9.48 8.22 -2.07
N THR A 250 10.66 7.98 -2.61
CA THR A 250 11.54 6.89 -2.20
C THR A 250 12.01 7.07 -0.75
N ALA A 251 12.46 8.27 -0.37
CA ALA A 251 12.83 8.58 1.00
C ALA A 251 11.66 8.43 1.99
N ASN A 252 10.44 8.84 1.58
CA ASN A 252 9.24 8.67 2.38
C ASN A 252 8.93 7.18 2.64
N ALA A 253 9.01 6.34 1.60
CA ALA A 253 8.82 4.90 1.74
C ALA A 253 9.87 4.28 2.67
N CYS A 254 11.15 4.62 2.49
CA CYS A 254 12.23 4.16 3.34
C CYS A 254 12.02 4.54 4.81
N ARG A 255 11.62 5.78 5.08
CA ARG A 255 11.35 6.28 6.42
C ARG A 255 10.17 5.55 7.06
N LEU A 256 9.04 5.41 6.37
CA LEU A 256 7.84 4.80 6.92
C LEU A 256 8.03 3.32 7.21
N PHE A 257 8.55 2.58 6.23
CA PHE A 257 8.67 1.12 6.29
C PHE A 257 10.03 0.63 6.83
N ASN A 258 10.87 1.56 7.31
CA ASN A 258 12.22 1.26 7.83
C ASN A 258 13.06 0.41 6.85
N LEU A 259 13.09 0.83 5.58
CA LEU A 259 13.81 0.14 4.52
C LEU A 259 15.25 0.65 4.43
N GLU A 260 16.20 -0.27 4.26
CA GLU A 260 17.60 0.10 4.01
C GLU A 260 17.74 0.49 2.53
N THR A 261 18.22 1.70 2.28
CA THR A 261 18.69 2.11 0.95
C THR A 261 20.15 1.70 0.81
N THR A 262 20.38 0.57 0.17
CA THR A 262 21.75 0.23 -0.31
C THR A 262 22.03 0.85 -1.66
#